data_0c3c5308900bb93640817b36426a3366
#
_entry.id   0c3c5308900bb93640817b36426a3366
#
_cell.length_a   1.000
_cell.length_b   1.000
_cell.length_c   1.000
_cell.angle_alpha   90.00
_cell.angle_beta   90.00
_cell.angle_gamma   90.00
#
_symmetry.space_group_name_H-M   'P 1'
#
loop_
_entity.id
_entity.type
_entity.pdbx_description
1 polymer ?
#
loop_
_entity_poly.entity_id
_entity_poly.type
_entity_poly.pdbx_seq_one_letter_code
_entity_poly.pdbx_strand_id
1 'polypeptide(L)'
;MKISGIEYESIVDGPGLRNTIFISGCPHHCKGCHNPETWDVDYGKEFTNDLQNQFIGICKNNILLKGITISGGDPLYIYKEEVLQFLEKFKKLVPRLTIWLYTGYTMTIDSLKELEDKVDIVVDGEFELEHRDITLSYKGSPNQRVINVKESIKNNSIIIEG
;
A
#
# COMPACT_ATOMS: atom_id res chain seq x y z
N MET A 1 -15.06 -1.10 3.65
CA MET A 1 -14.12 -0.03 3.27
C MET A 1 -14.41 0.49 1.87
N LYS A 2 -14.13 1.76 1.67
CA LYS A 2 -14.28 2.39 0.36
C LYS A 2 -12.97 2.39 -0.40
N ILE A 3 -13.03 2.12 -1.69
CA ILE A 3 -11.89 2.25 -2.60
C ILE A 3 -12.20 3.25 -3.71
N SER A 4 -11.21 4.05 -4.07
CA SER A 4 -11.35 5.01 -5.17
C SER A 4 -11.16 4.34 -6.53
N GLY A 5 -10.47 3.21 -6.58
CA GLY A 5 -10.29 2.45 -7.80
C GLY A 5 -9.28 1.32 -7.67
N ILE A 6 -9.14 0.59 -8.76
CA ILE A 6 -8.15 -0.47 -8.92
C ILE A 6 -7.44 -0.22 -10.26
N GLU A 7 -6.12 -0.25 -10.23
CA GLU A 7 -5.31 -0.20 -11.44
C GLU A 7 -4.65 -1.56 -11.65
N TYR A 8 -5.01 -2.20 -12.75
CA TYR A 8 -4.46 -3.51 -13.10
C TYR A 8 -3.17 -3.36 -13.91
N GLU A 9 -2.20 -4.22 -13.61
CA GLU A 9 -0.94 -4.32 -14.36
C GLU A 9 -0.14 -3.01 -14.38
N SER A 10 0.02 -2.39 -13.21
CA SER A 10 0.85 -1.21 -13.02
C SER A 10 2.32 -1.59 -12.81
N ILE A 11 3.24 -0.73 -13.24
CA ILE A 11 4.68 -0.89 -13.03
C ILE A 11 5.28 0.25 -12.20
N VAL A 12 4.46 1.19 -11.72
CA VAL A 12 4.93 2.41 -11.03
C VAL A 12 4.86 2.34 -9.50
N ASP A 13 4.06 1.45 -8.95
CA ASP A 13 3.79 1.39 -7.51
C ASP A 13 4.51 0.22 -6.82
N GLY A 14 5.73 -0.05 -7.21
CA GLY A 14 6.55 -1.13 -6.69
C GLY A 14 7.22 -1.91 -7.81
N PRO A 15 8.09 -2.88 -7.47
CA PRO A 15 8.84 -3.63 -8.47
C PRO A 15 7.96 -4.63 -9.21
N GLY A 16 8.19 -4.73 -10.51
CA GLY A 16 7.50 -5.67 -11.38
C GLY A 16 6.06 -5.26 -11.67
N LEU A 17 5.34 -6.18 -12.30
CA LEU A 17 3.93 -5.98 -12.65
C LEU A 17 3.06 -6.19 -11.42
N ARG A 18 2.20 -5.23 -11.10
CA ARG A 18 1.41 -5.23 -9.86
C ARG A 18 -0.02 -4.75 -10.12
N ASN A 19 -0.96 -5.30 -9.37
CA ASN A 19 -2.31 -4.74 -9.30
C ASN A 19 -2.40 -3.84 -8.07
N THR A 20 -2.88 -2.61 -8.26
CA THR A 20 -2.90 -1.59 -7.20
C THR A 20 -4.34 -1.27 -6.80
N ILE A 21 -4.61 -1.28 -5.49
CA ILE A 21 -5.89 -0.85 -4.92
C ILE A 21 -5.68 0.51 -4.25
N PHE A 22 -6.54 1.47 -4.58
CA PHE A 22 -6.52 2.81 -3.99
C PHE A 22 -7.62 2.93 -2.94
N ILE A 23 -7.23 2.97 -1.67
CA ILE A 23 -8.15 3.09 -0.52
C ILE A 23 -8.53 4.56 -0.34
N SER A 24 -9.80 4.83 -0.03
CA SER A 24 -10.28 6.18 0.24
C SER A 24 -10.02 6.59 1.69
N GLY A 25 -9.92 7.89 1.94
CA GLY A 25 -9.67 8.47 3.25
C GLY A 25 -8.19 8.74 3.52
N CYS A 26 -7.85 10.00 3.75
CA CYS A 26 -6.49 10.40 4.08
C CYS A 26 -6.50 11.64 4.97
N PRO A 27 -5.83 11.60 6.16
CA PRO A 27 -5.79 12.74 7.06
C PRO A 27 -4.65 13.71 6.73
N HIS A 28 -3.71 13.32 5.88
CA HIS A 28 -2.45 14.04 5.69
C HIS A 28 -2.60 15.29 4.85
N HIS A 29 -3.44 15.25 3.80
CA HIS A 29 -3.70 16.36 2.88
C HIS A 29 -2.41 16.98 2.36
N CYS A 30 -1.47 16.15 1.90
CA CYS A 30 -0.17 16.61 1.43
C CYS A 30 -0.31 17.58 0.27
N LYS A 31 0.41 18.69 0.34
CA LYS A 31 0.46 19.66 -0.74
C LYS A 31 1.05 19.00 -1.98
N GLY A 32 0.38 19.14 -3.11
CA GLY A 32 0.79 18.49 -4.37
C GLY A 32 0.45 17.03 -4.47
N CYS A 33 -0.42 16.51 -3.61
CA CYS A 33 -0.91 15.14 -3.69
C CYS A 33 -1.51 14.86 -5.08
N HIS A 34 -1.17 13.70 -5.67
CA HIS A 34 -1.68 13.30 -6.98
C HIS A 34 -3.14 12.87 -6.97
N ASN A 35 -3.67 12.49 -5.79
CA ASN A 35 -5.02 11.93 -5.66
C ASN A 35 -5.81 12.65 -4.56
N PRO A 36 -6.03 13.98 -4.64
CA PRO A 36 -6.72 14.71 -3.56
C PRO A 36 -8.16 14.27 -3.34
N GLU A 37 -8.83 13.73 -4.34
CA GLU A 37 -10.17 13.16 -4.22
C GLU A 37 -10.21 11.99 -3.23
N THR A 38 -9.12 11.29 -3.03
CA THR A 38 -9.04 10.16 -2.09
C THR A 38 -8.94 10.60 -0.62
N TRP A 39 -8.87 11.90 -0.34
CA TRP A 39 -8.90 12.39 1.04
C TRP A 39 -10.25 12.13 1.71
N ASP A 40 -11.33 12.11 0.93
CA ASP A 40 -12.68 11.85 1.42
C ASP A 40 -12.88 10.35 1.69
N VAL A 41 -13.23 10.01 2.92
CA VAL A 41 -13.46 8.63 3.35
C VAL A 41 -14.63 7.95 2.62
N ASP A 42 -15.55 8.74 2.11
CA ASP A 42 -16.74 8.25 1.38
C ASP A 42 -16.56 8.24 -0.14
N TYR A 43 -15.42 8.68 -0.63
CA TYR A 43 -15.15 8.69 -2.05
C TYR A 43 -15.02 7.27 -2.61
N GLY A 44 -15.57 7.08 -3.81
CA GLY A 44 -15.46 5.79 -4.51
C GLY A 44 -16.59 4.83 -4.17
N LYS A 45 -16.27 3.55 -4.12
CA LYS A 45 -17.25 2.47 -3.94
C LYS A 45 -16.82 1.49 -2.86
N GLU A 46 -17.81 0.75 -2.32
CA GLU A 46 -17.52 -0.31 -1.36
C GLU A 46 -16.68 -1.42 -2.00
N PHE A 47 -15.65 -1.83 -1.29
CA PHE A 47 -14.86 -3.00 -1.66
C PHE A 47 -15.52 -4.24 -1.04
N THR A 48 -16.60 -4.68 -1.68
CA THR A 48 -17.44 -5.79 -1.20
C THR A 48 -16.68 -7.11 -1.22
N ASN A 49 -17.19 -8.12 -0.50
CA ASN A 49 -16.60 -9.47 -0.55
C ASN A 49 -16.56 -10.03 -1.96
N ASP A 50 -17.61 -9.79 -2.76
CA ASP A 50 -17.66 -10.23 -4.15
C ASP A 50 -16.55 -9.58 -4.97
N LEU A 51 -16.35 -8.28 -4.81
CA LEU A 51 -15.30 -7.54 -5.51
C LEU A 51 -13.91 -7.98 -5.05
N GLN A 52 -13.75 -8.22 -3.74
CA GLN A 52 -12.51 -8.77 -3.18
C GLN A 52 -12.16 -10.13 -3.79
N ASN A 53 -13.13 -11.02 -3.86
CA ASN A 53 -12.95 -12.35 -4.42
C ASN A 53 -12.62 -12.30 -5.90
N GLN A 54 -13.26 -11.40 -6.64
CA GLN A 54 -12.97 -11.16 -8.05
C GLN A 54 -11.53 -10.66 -8.24
N PHE A 55 -11.11 -9.69 -7.45
CA PHE A 55 -9.75 -9.17 -7.46
C PHE A 55 -8.72 -10.27 -7.16
N ILE A 56 -8.95 -11.06 -6.12
CA ILE A 56 -8.07 -12.17 -5.72
C ILE A 56 -7.96 -13.19 -6.86
N GLY A 57 -9.08 -13.53 -7.50
CA GLY A 57 -9.09 -14.46 -8.62
C GLY A 57 -8.28 -13.95 -9.82
N ILE A 58 -8.42 -12.67 -10.15
CA ILE A 58 -7.65 -12.04 -11.22
C ILE A 58 -6.14 -12.10 -10.91
N CYS A 59 -5.76 -11.78 -9.68
CA CYS A 59 -4.35 -11.85 -9.26
C CYS A 59 -3.81 -13.28 -9.31
N LYS A 60 -4.59 -14.24 -8.83
CA LYS A 60 -4.19 -15.64 -8.79
C LYS A 60 -3.93 -16.21 -10.19
N ASN A 61 -4.75 -15.81 -11.16
CA ASN A 61 -4.70 -16.32 -12.52
C ASN A 61 -3.68 -15.61 -13.42
N ASN A 62 -3.12 -14.48 -13.01
CA ASN A 62 -2.12 -13.76 -13.79
C ASN A 62 -0.70 -14.15 -13.36
N ILE A 63 -0.10 -15.07 -14.11
CA ILE A 63 1.24 -15.59 -13.80
C ILE A 63 2.36 -14.55 -13.94
N LEU A 64 2.09 -13.43 -14.61
CA LEU A 64 3.07 -12.34 -14.81
C LEU A 64 3.13 -11.39 -13.62
N LEU A 65 2.13 -11.40 -12.74
CA LEU A 65 2.13 -10.52 -11.57
C LEU A 65 3.23 -10.88 -10.59
N LYS A 66 3.89 -9.86 -10.06
CA LYS A 66 4.88 -9.97 -8.98
C LYS A 66 4.27 -9.68 -7.62
N GLY A 67 3.19 -8.93 -7.57
CA GLY A 67 2.54 -8.59 -6.31
C GLY A 67 1.34 -7.69 -6.46
N ILE A 68 0.87 -7.21 -5.32
CA ILE A 68 -0.14 -6.16 -5.24
C ILE A 68 0.40 -4.99 -4.42
N THR A 69 -0.20 -3.81 -4.66
CA THR A 69 0.12 -2.59 -3.92
C THR A 69 -1.16 -1.99 -3.36
N ILE A 70 -1.13 -1.57 -2.11
CA ILE A 70 -2.21 -0.86 -1.46
C ILE A 70 -1.78 0.59 -1.29
N SER A 71 -2.49 1.49 -1.90
CA SER A 71 -2.17 2.91 -1.94
C SER A 71 -3.46 3.74 -1.84
N GLY A 72 -3.51 4.92 -2.42
CA GLY A 72 -4.68 5.76 -2.54
C GLY A 72 -4.60 7.00 -1.69
N GLY A 73 -5.57 7.17 -0.81
CA GLY A 73 -5.54 8.00 0.37
C GLY A 73 -4.54 7.44 1.36
N ASP A 74 -5.00 6.98 2.51
CA ASP A 74 -4.09 6.27 3.42
C ASP A 74 -4.73 4.98 3.93
N PRO A 75 -4.19 3.82 3.54
CA PRO A 75 -4.73 2.51 3.95
C PRO A 75 -4.70 2.28 5.47
N LEU A 76 -3.84 2.99 6.20
CA LEU A 76 -3.71 2.85 7.65
C LEU A 76 -4.53 3.87 8.44
N TYR A 77 -5.34 4.68 7.76
CA TYR A 77 -6.19 5.65 8.40
C TYR A 77 -7.50 5.00 8.91
N ILE A 78 -8.63 5.34 8.31
CA ILE A 78 -9.94 4.93 8.87
C ILE A 78 -10.28 3.47 8.58
N TYR A 79 -9.77 2.91 7.50
CA TYR A 79 -10.06 1.54 7.08
C TYR A 79 -8.96 0.53 7.42
N LYS A 80 -8.07 0.88 8.34
CA LYS A 80 -6.92 0.05 8.71
C LYS A 80 -7.29 -1.42 8.99
N GLU A 81 -8.29 -1.64 9.86
CA GLU A 81 -8.67 -3.00 10.25
C GLU A 81 -9.17 -3.82 9.06
N GLU A 82 -10.00 -3.21 8.21
CA GLU A 82 -10.55 -3.88 7.03
C GLU A 82 -9.46 -4.17 6.00
N VAL A 83 -8.51 -3.25 5.84
CA VAL A 83 -7.33 -3.45 4.97
C VAL A 83 -6.51 -4.64 5.46
N LEU A 84 -6.22 -4.70 6.76
CA LEU A 84 -5.43 -5.81 7.32
C LEU A 84 -6.14 -7.15 7.21
N GLN A 85 -7.45 -7.18 7.42
CA GLN A 85 -8.26 -8.39 7.23
C GLN A 85 -8.22 -8.87 5.77
N PHE A 86 -8.34 -7.94 4.83
CA PHE A 86 -8.24 -8.26 3.40
C PHE A 86 -6.85 -8.82 3.05
N LEU A 87 -5.79 -8.20 3.56
CA LEU A 87 -4.41 -8.63 3.27
C LEU A 87 -4.10 -10.00 3.87
N GLU A 88 -4.63 -10.30 5.05
CA GLU A 88 -4.51 -11.64 5.65
C GLU A 88 -5.16 -12.70 4.76
N LYS A 89 -6.37 -12.44 4.30
CA LYS A 89 -7.08 -13.31 3.35
C LYS A 89 -6.30 -13.47 2.05
N PHE A 90 -5.83 -12.36 1.49
CA PHE A 90 -5.07 -12.36 0.24
C PHE A 90 -3.80 -13.20 0.34
N LYS A 91 -3.03 -13.01 1.41
CA LYS A 91 -1.77 -13.73 1.63
C LYS A 91 -1.97 -15.25 1.72
N LYS A 92 -3.08 -15.68 2.34
CA LYS A 92 -3.43 -17.11 2.42
C LYS A 92 -3.78 -17.70 1.06
N LEU A 93 -4.49 -16.94 0.21
CA LEU A 93 -4.98 -17.42 -1.07
C LEU A 93 -3.98 -17.28 -2.20
N VAL A 94 -3.10 -16.27 -2.16
CA VAL A 94 -2.09 -16.03 -3.19
C VAL A 94 -0.72 -15.75 -2.55
N PRO A 95 -0.13 -16.74 -1.86
CA PRO A 95 1.10 -16.51 -1.08
C PRO A 95 2.34 -16.15 -1.89
N ARG A 96 2.34 -16.41 -3.20
CA ARG A 96 3.47 -16.11 -4.07
C ARG A 96 3.67 -14.63 -4.37
N LEU A 97 2.62 -13.82 -4.18
CA LEU A 97 2.68 -12.39 -4.52
C LEU A 97 3.16 -11.57 -3.33
N THR A 98 4.05 -10.61 -3.59
CA THR A 98 4.48 -9.66 -2.57
C THR A 98 3.45 -8.56 -2.39
N ILE A 99 3.39 -7.99 -1.18
CA ILE A 99 2.44 -6.94 -0.83
C ILE A 99 3.22 -5.69 -0.43
N TRP A 100 3.00 -4.60 -1.17
CA TRP A 100 3.50 -3.26 -0.88
C TRP A 100 2.37 -2.39 -0.37
N LEU A 101 2.65 -1.54 0.60
CA LEU A 101 1.67 -0.60 1.17
C LEU A 101 2.30 0.77 1.32
N TYR A 102 1.59 1.79 0.84
CA TYR A 102 1.98 3.19 0.95
C TYR A 102 1.18 3.87 2.06
N THR A 103 1.86 4.62 2.92
CA THR A 103 1.21 5.40 3.98
C THR A 103 1.94 6.73 4.18
N GLY A 104 1.20 7.76 4.59
CA GLY A 104 1.78 9.03 5.02
C GLY A 104 2.23 9.03 6.48
N TYR A 105 1.84 8.03 7.26
CA TYR A 105 2.32 7.89 8.64
C TYR A 105 3.79 7.50 8.67
N THR A 106 4.49 7.93 9.71
CA THR A 106 5.85 7.46 9.97
C THR A 106 5.80 6.19 10.81
N MET A 107 6.31 5.09 10.26
CA MET A 107 6.23 3.79 10.92
C MET A 107 7.29 3.63 11.99
N THR A 108 6.90 2.98 13.07
CA THR A 108 7.79 2.51 14.15
C THR A 108 7.83 0.98 14.12
N ILE A 109 8.73 0.39 14.87
CA ILE A 109 8.77 -1.08 14.99
C ILE A 109 7.45 -1.62 15.53
N ASP A 110 6.85 -0.96 16.52
CA ASP A 110 5.55 -1.39 17.07
C ASP A 110 4.43 -1.34 16.03
N SER A 111 4.38 -0.28 15.21
CA SER A 111 3.38 -0.19 14.14
C SER A 111 3.65 -1.20 13.02
N LEU A 112 4.92 -1.52 12.72
CA LEU A 112 5.26 -2.56 11.74
C LEU A 112 4.81 -3.94 12.20
N LYS A 113 4.83 -4.23 13.50
CA LYS A 113 4.38 -5.53 14.04
C LYS A 113 2.91 -5.81 13.70
N GLU A 114 2.07 -4.79 13.60
CA GLU A 114 0.68 -4.94 13.18
C GLU A 114 0.55 -5.43 11.73
N LEU A 115 1.57 -5.20 10.92
CA LEU A 115 1.62 -5.57 9.51
C LEU A 115 2.36 -6.89 9.26
N GLU A 116 2.88 -7.52 10.31
CA GLU A 116 3.63 -8.77 10.21
C GLU A 116 2.80 -9.85 9.52
N ASP A 117 3.40 -10.55 8.58
CA ASP A 117 2.77 -11.59 7.75
C ASP A 117 1.65 -11.09 6.82
N LYS A 118 1.44 -9.77 6.74
CA LYS A 118 0.41 -9.17 5.89
C LYS A 118 1.00 -8.25 4.82
N VAL A 119 2.10 -7.58 5.12
CA VAL A 119 2.76 -6.63 4.21
C VAL A 119 4.25 -6.94 4.16
N ASP A 120 4.81 -6.96 2.98
CA ASP A 120 6.24 -7.21 2.79
C ASP A 120 7.05 -5.91 2.85
N ILE A 121 6.59 -4.88 2.16
CA ILE A 121 7.26 -3.57 2.09
C ILE A 121 6.26 -2.46 2.40
N VAL A 122 6.65 -1.52 3.26
CA VAL A 122 5.91 -0.27 3.51
C VAL A 122 6.74 0.90 2.97
N VAL A 123 6.10 1.75 2.18
CA VAL A 123 6.66 3.06 1.83
C VAL A 123 5.97 4.07 2.73
N ASP A 124 6.71 4.68 3.67
CA ASP A 124 6.15 5.54 4.70
C ASP A 124 6.57 6.99 4.58
N GLY A 125 5.87 7.85 5.31
CA GLY A 125 6.15 9.28 5.38
C GLY A 125 5.31 10.11 4.41
N GLU A 126 4.99 11.34 4.83
CA GLU A 126 4.21 12.26 4.01
C GLU A 126 5.01 12.74 2.81
N PHE A 127 4.33 12.86 1.65
CA PHE A 127 4.94 13.45 0.47
C PHE A 127 5.24 14.95 0.71
N GLU A 128 6.47 15.35 0.41
CA GLU A 128 6.92 16.75 0.52
C GLU A 128 7.14 17.33 -0.88
N LEU A 129 6.21 18.18 -1.33
CA LEU A 129 6.27 18.79 -2.66
C LEU A 129 7.57 19.56 -2.90
N GLU A 130 8.05 20.29 -1.90
CA GLU A 130 9.30 21.07 -1.96
C GLU A 130 10.54 20.20 -2.21
N HIS A 131 10.47 18.91 -1.83
CA HIS A 131 11.56 17.96 -2.00
C HIS A 131 11.23 16.88 -3.06
N ARG A 132 10.22 17.14 -3.89
CA ARG A 132 9.83 16.21 -4.96
C ARG A 132 11.01 15.87 -5.85
N ASP A 133 11.22 14.58 -6.06
CA ASP A 133 12.29 14.06 -6.90
C ASP A 133 11.76 12.89 -7.73
N ILE A 134 11.55 13.14 -9.01
CA ILE A 134 10.99 12.13 -9.93
C ILE A 134 12.00 11.03 -10.29
N THR A 135 13.28 11.18 -9.91
CA THR A 135 14.30 10.16 -10.13
C THR A 135 14.31 9.08 -9.08
N LEU A 136 13.60 9.29 -7.95
CA LEU A 136 13.53 8.31 -6.87
C LEU A 136 12.66 7.11 -7.28
N SER A 137 13.11 5.91 -6.90
CA SER A 137 12.34 4.69 -7.12
C SER A 137 11.25 4.55 -6.06
N TYR A 138 9.99 4.42 -6.51
CA TYR A 138 8.81 4.07 -5.70
C TYR A 138 8.41 5.07 -4.62
N LYS A 139 9.02 6.22 -4.54
CA LYS A 139 8.66 7.28 -3.58
C LYS A 139 8.75 8.65 -4.25
N GLY A 140 8.01 9.63 -3.71
CA GLY A 140 7.90 10.94 -4.32
C GLY A 140 8.90 11.96 -3.78
N SER A 141 9.40 11.77 -2.56
CA SER A 141 10.35 12.66 -1.91
C SER A 141 11.34 11.90 -1.03
N PRO A 142 12.55 12.44 -0.79
CA PRO A 142 13.63 11.70 -0.10
C PRO A 142 13.33 11.33 1.35
N ASN A 143 12.43 12.06 2.03
CA ASN A 143 12.02 11.77 3.40
C ASN A 143 11.24 10.48 3.54
N GLN A 144 10.62 10.00 2.47
CA GLN A 144 9.89 8.75 2.46
C GLN A 144 10.88 7.58 2.48
N ARG A 145 10.49 6.50 3.17
CA ARG A 145 11.33 5.32 3.35
C ARG A 145 10.68 4.10 2.75
N VAL A 146 11.46 3.27 2.07
CA VAL A 146 11.02 1.97 1.57
C VAL A 146 11.51 0.92 2.59
N ILE A 147 10.60 0.43 3.43
CA ILE A 147 10.92 -0.36 4.62
C ILE A 147 10.63 -1.84 4.39
N ASN A 148 11.61 -2.70 4.66
CA ASN A 148 11.40 -4.14 4.72
C ASN A 148 10.78 -4.50 6.07
N VAL A 149 9.52 -4.91 6.08
CA VAL A 149 8.75 -5.16 7.30
C VAL A 149 9.36 -6.32 8.10
N LYS A 150 9.55 -7.47 7.46
CA LYS A 150 10.06 -8.67 8.12
C LYS A 150 11.44 -8.47 8.73
N GLU A 151 12.37 -7.92 7.94
CA GLU A 151 13.74 -7.69 8.40
C GLU A 151 13.80 -6.63 9.51
N SER A 152 12.95 -5.60 9.43
CA SER A 152 12.88 -4.56 10.46
C SER A 152 12.44 -5.14 11.81
N ILE A 153 11.39 -5.97 11.81
CA ILE A 153 10.88 -6.61 13.02
C ILE A 153 11.93 -7.57 13.58
N LYS A 154 12.53 -8.39 12.74
CA LYS A 154 13.55 -9.38 13.13
C LYS A 154 14.75 -8.72 13.80
N ASN A 155 15.21 -7.59 13.28
CA ASN A 155 16.38 -6.87 13.78
C ASN A 155 16.04 -5.79 14.82
N ASN A 156 14.76 -5.60 15.12
CA ASN A 156 14.27 -4.52 15.99
C ASN A 156 14.83 -3.14 15.60
N SER A 157 14.93 -2.89 14.30
CA SER A 157 15.48 -1.68 13.73
C SER A 157 14.92 -1.48 12.32
N ILE A 158 14.62 -0.25 11.94
CA ILE A 158 14.08 0.04 10.59
C ILE A 158 15.14 -0.30 9.54
N ILE A 159 14.82 -1.26 8.69
CA ILE A 159 15.68 -1.69 7.59
C ILE A 159 15.13 -1.16 6.27
N ILE A 160 15.90 -0.33 5.61
CA ILE A 160 15.54 0.33 4.35
C ILE A 160 15.94 -0.55 3.18
N GLU A 161 15.03 -0.69 2.22
CA GLU A 161 15.31 -1.32 0.93
C GLU A 161 15.82 -0.28 -0.07
N GLY A 162 16.85 -0.60 -0.73
CA GLY A 162 17.37 0.17 -1.84
C GLY A 162 17.88 1.52 -1.57
#